data_4f9077d850053cefea7d3d44c11e2ecf
#
_entry.id   4f9077d850053cefea7d3d44c11e2ecf
#
_cell.length_a   1.000
_cell.length_b   1.000
_cell.length_c   1.000
_cell.angle_alpha   90.00
_cell.angle_beta   90.00
_cell.angle_gamma   90.00
#
_symmetry.space_group_name_H-M   'P 1'
#
loop_
_entity.id
_entity.type
_entity.pdbx_description
1 polymer ?
#
loop_
_entity_poly.entity_id
_entity_poly.type
_entity_poly.pdbx_seq_one_letter_code
_entity_poly.pdbx_strand_id
1 'polypeptide(L)' 'MLNFKRIKALPQNTVSGMNKGMLFANSSASAAGATCFCLTPTGGEQQVSLTVPASNTFLFPVYTSKWTSASGSILGYEVN' A
#
# COMPACT_ATOMS: atom_id res chain seq x y z
N MET A 1 1.55 16.73 -10.31
CA MET A 1 0.66 15.63 -10.76
C MET A 1 1.38 14.28 -10.63
N LEU A 2 0.72 13.31 -10.04
CA LEU A 2 1.25 11.96 -9.98
C LEU A 2 1.07 11.30 -11.34
N ASN A 3 2.10 10.63 -11.82
CA ASN A 3 2.10 10.02 -13.14
C ASN A 3 2.49 8.55 -13.04
N PHE A 4 1.48 7.72 -12.84
CA PHE A 4 1.66 6.28 -12.76
C PHE A 4 1.29 5.66 -14.10
N LYS A 5 2.11 4.73 -14.58
CA LYS A 5 1.93 4.09 -15.88
C LYS A 5 1.52 2.63 -15.78
N ARG A 6 1.75 1.99 -14.64
CA ARG A 6 1.49 0.57 -14.46
C ARG A 6 0.94 0.31 -13.07
N ILE A 7 0.13 -0.74 -12.98
CA ILE A 7 -0.38 -1.25 -11.72
C ILE A 7 -0.20 -2.77 -11.72
N LYS A 8 0.21 -3.32 -10.59
CA LYS A 8 0.41 -4.75 -10.42
C LYS A 8 -0.01 -5.15 -9.01
N ALA A 9 -0.77 -6.22 -8.89
CA ALA A 9 -1.15 -6.72 -7.58
C ALA A 9 0.09 -7.09 -6.78
N LEU A 10 0.12 -6.67 -5.51
CA LEU A 10 1.18 -7.02 -4.55
C LEU A 10 0.52 -7.65 -3.33
N PRO A 11 0.57 -8.96 -3.17
CA PRO A 11 0.03 -9.63 -1.98
C PRO A 11 0.70 -9.10 -0.71
N GLN A 12 -0.04 -9.07 0.40
CA GLN A 12 0.54 -8.63 1.65
C GLN A 12 1.72 -9.52 2.06
N ASN A 13 2.67 -8.94 2.76
CA ASN A 13 3.92 -9.58 3.20
C ASN A 13 4.81 -10.06 2.06
N THR A 14 4.59 -9.56 0.85
CA THR A 14 5.45 -9.84 -0.30
C THR A 14 6.35 -8.64 -0.55
N VAL A 15 7.64 -8.86 -0.64
CA VAL A 15 8.61 -7.78 -0.87
C VAL A 15 8.56 -7.34 -2.32
N SER A 16 8.42 -6.03 -2.53
CA SER A 16 8.48 -5.42 -3.86
C SER A 16 9.90 -4.88 -4.11
N GLY A 17 10.43 -5.15 -5.27
CA GLY A 17 11.75 -4.65 -5.64
C GLY A 17 11.73 -3.15 -5.95
N MET A 18 10.64 -2.64 -6.51
CA MET A 18 10.54 -1.24 -6.91
C MET A 18 9.09 -0.87 -7.21
N ASN A 19 8.66 0.30 -6.71
CA ASN A 19 7.38 0.90 -7.08
C ASN A 19 7.43 2.40 -6.76
N LYS A 20 6.42 3.14 -7.23
CA LYS A 20 6.27 4.56 -6.90
C LYS A 20 5.26 4.80 -5.79
N GLY A 21 4.61 3.75 -5.34
CA GLY A 21 3.63 3.82 -4.28
C GLY A 21 2.69 2.65 -4.32
N MET A 22 1.67 2.71 -3.46
CA MET A 22 0.66 1.66 -3.33
C MET A 22 -0.73 2.23 -3.52
N LEU A 23 -1.57 1.49 -4.22
CA LEU A 23 -2.99 1.73 -4.29
C LEU A 23 -3.70 0.61 -3.53
N PHE A 24 -4.44 0.99 -2.49
CA PHE A 24 -5.20 0.03 -1.69
C PHE A 24 -6.68 0.12 -2.04
N ALA A 25 -7.33 -1.02 -2.12
CA ALA A 25 -8.77 -1.10 -2.33
C ALA A 25 -9.39 -1.84 -1.15
N ASN A 26 -10.46 -1.29 -0.60
CA ASN A 26 -11.20 -1.89 0.51
C ASN A 26 -12.60 -2.25 0.04
N SER A 27 -12.93 -3.53 0.04
CA SER A 27 -14.25 -4.02 -0.37
C SER A 27 -15.25 -4.11 0.78
N SER A 28 -14.82 -3.82 2.01
CA SER A 28 -15.68 -3.88 3.19
C SER A 28 -16.57 -2.63 3.30
N ALA A 29 -17.71 -2.79 3.95
CA ALA A 29 -18.58 -1.67 4.31
C ALA A 29 -18.02 -0.86 5.49
N SER A 30 -16.90 -1.27 6.06
CA SER A 30 -16.22 -0.57 7.16
C SER A 30 -14.80 -0.21 6.75
N ALA A 31 -14.30 0.92 7.25
CA ALA A 31 -12.91 1.30 7.04
C ALA A 31 -11.98 0.23 7.62
N ALA A 32 -10.82 0.05 7.01
CA ALA A 32 -9.85 -0.95 7.44
C ALA A 32 -8.44 -0.38 7.40
N GLY A 33 -7.58 -0.86 8.29
CA GLY A 33 -6.20 -0.42 8.38
C GLY A 33 -5.26 -1.23 7.50
N ALA A 34 -4.21 -0.58 7.04
CA ALA A 34 -3.09 -1.23 6.36
C ALA A 34 -1.80 -0.61 6.86
N THR A 35 -0.74 -1.40 6.91
CA THR A 35 0.57 -0.93 7.33
C THR A 35 1.54 -1.08 6.17
N CYS A 36 2.21 0.02 5.81
CA CYS A 36 3.23 0.04 4.78
C CYS A 36 4.61 0.11 5.40
N PHE A 37 5.56 -0.61 4.82
CA PHE A 37 6.95 -0.60 5.25
C PHE A 37 7.75 0.19 4.23
N CYS A 38 8.22 1.37 4.64
CA CYS A 38 8.91 2.32 3.79
C CYS A 38 10.39 2.41 4.18
N LEU A 39 11.24 2.80 3.24
CA LEU A 39 12.66 3.00 3.54
C LEU A 39 12.89 4.40 4.11
N THR A 40 13.76 4.47 5.11
CA THR A 40 14.23 5.75 5.64
C THR A 40 15.48 6.21 4.88
N PRO A 41 15.83 7.51 4.97
CA PRO A 41 17.05 8.01 4.31
C PRO A 41 18.33 7.31 4.75
N THR A 42 18.34 6.71 5.93
CA THR A 42 19.51 5.99 6.44
C THR A 42 19.51 4.51 6.10
N GLY A 43 18.54 4.06 5.27
CA GLY A 43 18.46 2.67 4.85
C GLY A 43 17.65 1.77 5.78
N GLY A 44 17.10 2.33 6.87
CA GLY A 44 16.24 1.58 7.77
C GLY A 44 14.81 1.46 7.22
N GLU A 45 13.94 0.85 8.01
CA GLU A 45 12.55 0.63 7.65
C GLU A 45 11.63 1.42 8.58
N GLN A 46 10.67 2.11 8.00
CA GLN A 46 9.66 2.87 8.74
C GLN A 46 8.28 2.29 8.45
N GLN A 47 7.53 1.99 9.50
CA GLN A 47 6.16 1.54 9.36
C GLN A 47 5.22 2.74 9.36
N VAL A 48 4.32 2.76 8.39
CA VAL A 48 3.29 3.80 8.26
C VAL A 48 1.93 3.12 8.27
N SER A 49 1.10 3.48 9.25
CA SER A 49 -0.26 2.96 9.36
C SER A 49 -1.22 3.85 8.60
N LEU A 50 -2.04 3.23 7.75
CA LEU A 50 -3.02 3.92 6.91
C LEU A 50 -4.40 3.40 7.24
N THR A 51 -5.41 4.22 6.96
CA THR A 51 -6.81 3.80 7.01
C THR A 51 -7.40 3.93 5.62
N VAL A 52 -7.89 2.81 5.09
CA VAL A 52 -8.55 2.79 3.78
C VAL A 52 -10.05 2.92 4.01
N PRO A 53 -10.70 3.95 3.46
CA PRO A 53 -12.14 4.15 3.67
C PRO A 53 -12.98 2.96 3.19
N ALA A 54 -14.16 2.80 3.79
CA ALA A 54 -15.09 1.74 3.42
C ALA A 54 -15.46 1.83 1.93
N SER A 55 -15.46 0.70 1.26
CA SER A 55 -15.86 0.59 -0.16
C SER A 55 -15.14 1.58 -1.06
N ASN A 56 -13.85 1.85 -0.77
CA ASN A 56 -13.12 2.90 -1.48
C ASN A 56 -11.67 2.48 -1.72
N THR A 57 -10.93 3.38 -2.35
CA THR A 57 -9.50 3.20 -2.60
C THR A 57 -8.70 4.28 -1.89
N PHE A 58 -7.42 4.01 -1.66
CA PHE A 58 -6.49 4.95 -1.07
C PHE A 58 -5.14 4.84 -1.77
N LEU A 59 -4.65 5.95 -2.29
CA LEU A 59 -3.34 6.02 -2.94
C LEU A 59 -2.30 6.52 -1.94
N PHE A 60 -1.24 5.73 -1.77
CA PHE A 60 -0.10 6.09 -0.94
C PHE A 60 1.13 6.26 -1.84
N PRO A 61 1.48 7.48 -2.25
CA PRO A 61 2.48 7.73 -3.29
C PRO A 61 3.91 7.74 -2.77
N VAL A 62 4.28 6.73 -1.99
CA VAL A 62 5.63 6.57 -1.45
C VAL A 62 6.06 5.13 -1.69
N TYR A 63 7.31 4.94 -2.09
CA TYR A 63 7.82 3.58 -2.27
C TYR A 63 7.56 2.73 -1.03
N THR A 64 6.97 1.57 -1.24
CA THR A 64 6.61 0.64 -0.17
C THR A 64 7.26 -0.71 -0.49
N SER A 65 8.15 -1.17 0.39
CA SER A 65 8.83 -2.45 0.18
C SER A 65 7.90 -3.64 0.40
N LYS A 66 6.95 -3.52 1.32
CA LYS A 66 5.88 -4.49 1.54
C LYS A 66 4.77 -3.85 2.35
N TRP A 67 3.62 -4.51 2.41
CA TRP A 67 2.51 -4.06 3.23
C TRP A 67 1.82 -5.24 3.91
N THR A 68 1.06 -4.96 4.95
CA THR A 68 0.26 -5.95 5.64
C THR A 68 -1.04 -5.33 6.12
N SER A 69 -2.06 -6.16 6.36
CA SER A 69 -3.33 -5.73 6.93
C SER A 69 -3.92 -6.88 7.73
N ALA A 70 -4.57 -6.54 8.83
CA ALA A 70 -5.34 -7.51 9.61
C ALA A 70 -6.70 -7.80 8.96
N SER A 71 -7.14 -6.97 8.01
CA SER A 71 -8.42 -7.15 7.32
C SER A 71 -8.24 -7.87 6.00
N GLY A 72 -9.02 -8.93 5.78
CA GLY A 72 -9.02 -9.65 4.50
C GLY A 72 -9.69 -8.90 3.37
N SER A 73 -10.30 -7.74 3.64
CA SER A 73 -10.99 -6.95 2.61
C SER A 73 -10.06 -5.99 1.86
N ILE A 74 -8.79 -5.88 2.28
CA ILE A 74 -7.83 -4.96 1.65
C ILE A 74 -7.07 -5.70 0.56
N LEU A 75 -7.05 -5.12 -0.63
CA LEU A 75 -6.17 -5.53 -1.73
C LEU A 75 -5.16 -4.41 -1.98
N GLY A 76 -3.91 -4.78 -2.18
CA GLY A 76 -2.85 -3.83 -2.46
C GLY A 76 -2.29 -4.01 -3.86
N TYR A 77 -2.06 -2.90 -4.53
CA TYR A 77 -1.46 -2.87 -5.86
C TYR A 77 -0.27 -1.93 -5.85
N GLU A 78 0.88 -2.40 -6.32
CA GLU A 78 1.99 -1.48 -6.54
C GLU A 78 1.77 -0.71 -7.83
N VAL A 79 2.10 0.58 -7.81
CA VAL A 79 1.97 1.47 -8.98
C VAL A 79 3.35 1.96 -9.41
N ASN A 80 3.52 2.06 -10.73
CA ASN A 80 4.79 2.49 -11.32
C ASN A 80 4.57 3.47 -12.47
#